data_f2de7ee14441917c2c9d5b978bde2e3d
#
_entry.id   f2de7ee14441917c2c9d5b978bde2e3d
#
_cell.length_a   1.000
_cell.length_b   1.000
_cell.length_c   1.000
_cell.angle_alpha   90.00
_cell.angle_beta   90.00
_cell.angle_gamma   90.00
#
_symmetry.space_group_name_H-M   'P 1'
#
loop_
_entity.id
_entity.type
_entity.pdbx_description
1 polymer ?
#
loop_
_entity_poly.entity_id
_entity_poly.type
_entity_poly.pdbx_seq_one_letter_code
_entity_poly.pdbx_strand_id
1 'polypeptide(L)'
;MNLQHVFCPNRVCRDKHQVGKGNIVSHGSKRQRCKCKSCGRTFSYRRGTMFYGLRTDEQLVTWAVGLVAWGCPVAAIVAVFGRDERTVADWLHRAGTYAETFHHQHIQEIDLQQVQVDEI
;
A
#
# COMPACT_ATOMS: atom_id res chain seq x y z
N MET A 1 -0.35 13.79 5.53
CA MET A 1 -0.64 12.37 5.81
C MET A 1 -2.07 12.21 6.33
N ASN A 2 -2.78 11.25 5.81
CA ASN A 2 -4.10 10.91 6.35
C ASN A 2 -3.96 9.76 7.34
N LEU A 3 -3.97 10.07 8.64
CA LEU A 3 -3.74 9.08 9.69
C LEU A 3 -4.96 8.22 10.02
N GLN A 4 -6.13 8.56 9.49
CA GLN A 4 -7.35 7.78 9.73
C GLN A 4 -7.32 6.40 9.08
N HIS A 5 -6.52 6.24 8.04
CA HIS A 5 -6.36 4.97 7.33
C HIS A 5 -5.12 4.19 7.74
N VAL A 6 -4.39 4.69 8.73
CA VAL A 6 -3.16 4.07 9.22
C VAL A 6 -3.45 3.24 10.46
N PHE A 7 -2.88 2.05 10.51
CA PHE A 7 -3.00 1.15 11.65
C PHE A 7 -1.62 0.85 12.25
N CYS A 8 -1.57 0.43 13.51
CA CYS A 8 -0.34 0.01 14.16
C CYS A 8 0.10 -1.37 13.64
N PRO A 9 1.32 -1.49 13.07
CA PRO A 9 1.81 -2.77 12.56
C PRO A 9 2.38 -3.71 13.63
N ASN A 10 2.48 -3.25 14.88
CA ASN A 10 3.04 -4.05 15.97
C ASN A 10 2.08 -5.16 16.37
N ARG A 11 2.50 -6.41 16.23
CA ARG A 11 1.67 -7.59 16.49
C ARG A 11 1.28 -7.75 17.96
N VAL A 12 2.03 -7.16 18.88
CA VAL A 12 1.75 -7.22 20.32
C VAL A 12 0.98 -6.02 20.84
N CYS A 13 0.66 -5.04 19.97
CA CYS A 13 -0.15 -3.90 20.38
C CYS A 13 -1.62 -4.32 20.53
N ARG A 14 -2.27 -3.85 21.61
CA ARG A 14 -3.71 -4.13 21.84
C ARG A 14 -4.61 -3.58 20.74
N ASP A 15 -4.17 -2.50 20.08
CA ASP A 15 -4.91 -1.84 18.99
C ASP A 15 -4.31 -2.18 17.62
N LYS A 16 -3.60 -3.30 17.51
CA LYS A 16 -2.94 -3.71 16.27
C LYS A 16 -3.94 -3.79 15.12
N HIS A 17 -3.51 -3.34 13.96
CA HIS A 17 -4.24 -3.47 12.68
C HIS A 17 -5.64 -2.83 12.68
N GLN A 18 -5.94 -1.97 13.63
CA GLN A 18 -7.23 -1.26 13.69
C GLN A 18 -7.07 0.17 13.22
N VAL A 19 -7.87 0.56 12.24
CA VAL A 19 -7.91 1.94 11.71
C VAL A 19 -8.98 2.75 12.42
N GLY A 20 -8.80 4.07 12.46
CA GLY A 20 -9.80 4.97 13.01
C GLY A 20 -9.91 4.99 14.54
N LYS A 21 -8.97 4.38 15.25
CA LYS A 21 -8.97 4.37 16.73
C LYS A 21 -8.37 5.63 17.36
N GLY A 22 -7.77 6.51 16.56
CA GLY A 22 -7.12 7.71 17.07
C GLY A 22 -5.82 7.48 17.81
N ASN A 23 -5.28 6.26 17.77
CA ASN A 23 -4.04 5.90 18.45
C ASN A 23 -2.79 6.24 17.63
N ILE A 24 -2.94 6.59 16.36
CA ILE A 24 -1.83 6.90 15.47
C ILE A 24 -1.69 8.41 15.35
N VAL A 25 -0.48 8.91 15.64
CA VAL A 25 -0.16 10.33 15.53
C VAL A 25 1.11 10.52 14.69
N SER A 26 1.25 11.71 14.13
CA SER A 26 2.47 12.08 13.41
C SER A 26 3.65 12.16 14.37
N HIS A 27 4.81 11.65 13.94
CA HIS A 27 6.03 11.65 14.74
C HIS A 27 7.16 12.33 13.95
N GLY A 28 7.54 13.52 14.36
CA GLY A 28 8.57 14.32 13.71
C GLY A 28 8.06 15.07 12.50
N SER A 29 8.85 16.05 12.05
CA SER A 29 8.47 17.00 11.00
C SER A 29 9.08 16.70 9.63
N LYS A 30 10.17 15.93 9.57
CA LYS A 30 10.97 15.79 8.35
C LYS A 30 10.76 14.49 7.58
N ARG A 31 10.14 13.50 8.17
CA ARG A 31 9.90 12.19 7.54
C ARG A 31 8.47 11.76 7.81
N GLN A 32 7.91 11.03 6.89
CA GLN A 32 6.56 10.48 7.07
C GLN A 32 6.59 9.34 8.09
N ARG A 33 6.70 9.72 9.35
CA ARG A 33 6.75 8.78 10.49
C ARG A 33 5.51 8.91 11.33
N CYS A 34 5.05 7.80 11.85
CA CYS A 34 3.90 7.71 12.74
C CYS A 34 4.30 7.09 14.07
N LYS A 35 3.52 7.37 15.09
CA LYS A 35 3.68 6.78 16.43
C LYS A 35 2.34 6.25 16.90
N CYS A 36 2.33 5.04 17.43
CA CYS A 36 1.15 4.50 18.10
C CYS A 36 1.17 4.90 19.57
N LYS A 37 0.15 5.58 20.02
CA LYS A 37 0.01 5.98 21.44
C LYS A 37 -0.17 4.78 22.36
N SER A 38 -0.76 3.70 21.86
CA SER A 38 -1.08 2.52 22.69
C SER A 38 0.16 1.71 23.05
N CYS A 39 1.13 1.55 22.13
CA CYS A 39 2.34 0.77 22.36
C CYS A 39 3.62 1.60 22.36
N GLY A 40 3.56 2.86 21.94
CA GLY A 40 4.70 3.77 21.89
C GLY A 40 5.68 3.55 20.75
N ARG A 41 5.46 2.57 19.87
CA ARG A 41 6.35 2.31 18.73
C ARG A 41 6.12 3.30 17.61
N THR A 42 7.20 3.60 16.89
CA THR A 42 7.18 4.44 15.69
C THR A 42 7.36 3.57 14.44
N PHE A 43 6.79 4.04 13.33
CA PHE A 43 6.88 3.32 12.05
C PHE A 43 6.71 4.31 10.90
N SER A 44 7.09 3.86 9.69
CA SER A 44 6.90 4.67 8.48
C SER A 44 5.42 4.73 8.12
N TYR A 45 4.95 5.90 7.71
CA TYR A 45 3.61 6.07 7.15
C TYR A 45 3.35 5.14 5.96
N ARG A 46 4.38 4.84 5.18
CA ARG A 46 4.30 3.94 4.02
C ARG A 46 4.31 2.46 4.37
N ARG A 47 4.58 2.10 5.62
CA ARG A 47 4.65 0.70 6.03
C ARG A 47 3.30 0.02 5.81
N GLY A 48 3.33 -1.16 5.20
CA GLY A 48 2.12 -1.89 4.81
C GLY A 48 1.57 -1.49 3.46
N THR A 49 2.20 -0.53 2.76
CA THR A 49 1.87 -0.15 1.39
C THR A 49 2.96 -0.64 0.42
N MET A 50 2.65 -0.67 -0.87
CA MET A 50 3.63 -1.04 -1.89
C MET A 50 4.80 -0.05 -1.99
N PHE A 51 4.67 1.15 -1.42
CA PHE A 51 5.68 2.20 -1.50
C PHE A 51 6.74 2.10 -0.41
N TYR A 52 6.58 1.21 0.55
CA TYR A 52 7.52 1.07 1.67
C TYR A 52 8.93 0.75 1.16
N GLY A 53 9.89 1.55 1.58
CA GLY A 53 11.29 1.39 1.17
C GLY A 53 11.63 1.97 -0.20
N LEU A 54 10.67 2.49 -0.95
CA LEU A 54 10.94 3.14 -2.23
C LEU A 54 11.37 4.58 -2.04
N ARG A 55 12.39 5.00 -2.81
CA ARG A 55 12.85 6.39 -2.85
C ARG A 55 12.15 7.19 -3.94
N THR A 56 11.54 6.51 -4.90
CA THR A 56 10.84 7.15 -6.01
C THR A 56 9.53 7.77 -5.53
N ASP A 57 9.13 8.87 -6.16
CA ASP A 57 7.86 9.54 -5.89
C ASP A 57 6.69 8.57 -6.12
N GLU A 58 5.78 8.53 -5.16
CA GLU A 58 4.57 7.68 -5.23
C GLU A 58 3.75 7.93 -6.49
N GLN A 59 3.65 9.20 -6.92
CA GLN A 59 2.88 9.58 -8.10
C GLN A 59 3.43 8.90 -9.35
N LEU A 60 4.75 8.89 -9.50
CA LEU A 60 5.41 8.27 -10.64
C LEU A 60 5.17 6.76 -10.67
N VAL A 61 5.30 6.09 -9.53
CA VAL A 61 5.06 4.66 -9.40
C VAL A 61 3.60 4.34 -9.72
N THR A 62 2.67 5.14 -9.20
CA THR A 62 1.24 4.97 -9.44
C THR A 62 0.90 5.10 -10.93
N TRP A 63 1.48 6.09 -11.62
CA TRP A 63 1.28 6.26 -13.05
C TRP A 63 1.81 5.08 -13.85
N ALA A 64 3.02 4.60 -13.51
CA ALA A 64 3.62 3.46 -14.20
C ALA A 64 2.77 2.20 -14.05
N VAL A 65 2.35 1.88 -12.85
CA VAL A 65 1.50 0.73 -12.55
C VAL A 65 0.15 0.85 -13.26
N GLY A 66 -0.45 2.04 -13.20
CA GLY A 66 -1.74 2.31 -13.84
C GLY A 66 -1.68 2.14 -15.35
N LEU A 67 -0.62 2.61 -16.00
CA LEU A 67 -0.45 2.47 -17.44
C LEU A 67 -0.32 1.00 -17.85
N VAL A 68 0.44 0.20 -17.09
CA VAL A 68 0.54 -1.23 -17.36
C VAL A 68 -0.80 -1.92 -17.19
N ALA A 69 -1.57 -1.56 -16.18
CA ALA A 69 -2.92 -2.09 -15.96
C ALA A 69 -3.85 -1.79 -17.14
N TRP A 70 -3.64 -0.68 -17.84
CA TRP A 70 -4.39 -0.31 -19.05
C TRP A 70 -3.81 -0.91 -20.33
N GLY A 71 -2.82 -1.79 -20.24
CA GLY A 71 -2.26 -2.50 -21.37
C GLY A 71 -1.02 -1.87 -22.00
N CYS A 72 -0.44 -0.85 -21.38
CA CYS A 72 0.79 -0.25 -21.87
C CYS A 72 1.96 -1.20 -21.67
N PRO A 73 2.81 -1.46 -22.70
CA PRO A 73 3.95 -2.35 -22.57
C PRO A 73 4.97 -1.82 -21.56
N VAL A 74 5.60 -2.71 -20.80
CA VAL A 74 6.65 -2.34 -19.84
C VAL A 74 7.81 -1.62 -20.55
N ALA A 75 8.17 -2.03 -21.76
CA ALA A 75 9.23 -1.37 -22.52
C ALA A 75 8.94 0.11 -22.78
N ALA A 76 7.67 0.47 -23.00
CA ALA A 76 7.26 1.85 -23.19
C ALA A 76 7.40 2.65 -21.89
N ILE A 77 7.06 2.05 -20.76
CA ILE A 77 7.21 2.68 -19.44
C ILE A 77 8.68 2.97 -19.15
N VAL A 78 9.55 2.00 -19.40
CA VAL A 78 11.00 2.15 -19.24
C VAL A 78 11.53 3.31 -20.08
N ALA A 79 11.12 3.38 -21.36
CA ALA A 79 11.56 4.41 -22.29
C ALA A 79 11.06 5.82 -21.90
N VAL A 80 9.77 5.93 -21.56
CA VAL A 80 9.15 7.23 -21.31
C VAL A 80 9.59 7.81 -19.96
N PHE A 81 9.65 6.99 -18.92
CA PHE A 81 10.04 7.46 -17.58
C PHE A 81 11.54 7.46 -17.35
N GLY A 82 12.33 6.91 -18.25
CA GLY A 82 13.79 6.86 -18.12
C GLY A 82 14.25 6.03 -16.93
N ARG A 83 13.53 5.00 -16.57
CA ARG A 83 13.86 4.11 -15.47
C ARG A 83 14.37 2.76 -15.97
N ASP A 84 15.17 2.09 -15.14
CA ASP A 84 15.66 0.75 -15.43
C ASP A 84 14.50 -0.24 -15.46
N GLU A 85 14.59 -1.24 -16.35
CA GLU A 85 13.62 -2.31 -16.49
C GLU A 85 13.40 -3.06 -15.17
N ARG A 86 14.47 -3.32 -14.42
CA ARG A 86 14.41 -3.99 -13.12
C ARG A 86 13.63 -3.18 -12.09
N THR A 87 13.78 -1.87 -12.12
CA THR A 87 13.07 -0.96 -11.22
C THR A 87 11.58 -1.00 -11.51
N VAL A 88 11.19 -0.91 -12.78
CA VAL A 88 9.78 -0.98 -13.17
C VAL A 88 9.19 -2.36 -12.86
N ALA A 89 9.93 -3.43 -13.10
CA ALA A 89 9.51 -4.79 -12.76
C ALA A 89 9.28 -4.94 -11.24
N ASP A 90 10.14 -4.34 -10.41
CA ASP A 90 9.96 -4.33 -8.97
C ASP A 90 8.68 -3.62 -8.55
N TRP A 91 8.38 -2.48 -9.16
CA TRP A 91 7.14 -1.74 -8.87
C TRP A 91 5.91 -2.59 -9.20
N LEU A 92 5.93 -3.27 -10.36
CA LEU A 92 4.82 -4.13 -10.77
C LEU A 92 4.66 -5.33 -9.85
N HIS A 93 5.76 -5.92 -9.41
CA HIS A 93 5.74 -7.03 -8.46
C HIS A 93 5.16 -6.59 -7.11
N ARG A 94 5.57 -5.43 -6.61
CA ARG A 94 5.04 -4.85 -5.36
C ARG A 94 3.54 -4.56 -5.46
N ALA A 95 3.10 -4.00 -6.58
CA ALA A 95 1.70 -3.71 -6.82
C ALA A 95 0.86 -4.99 -6.88
N GLY A 96 1.37 -6.03 -7.53
CA GLY A 96 0.70 -7.33 -7.62
C GLY A 96 0.58 -7.99 -6.25
N THR A 97 1.64 -7.97 -5.46
CA THR A 97 1.64 -8.54 -4.12
C THR A 97 0.68 -7.79 -3.19
N TYR A 98 0.70 -6.46 -3.26
CA TYR A 98 -0.20 -5.62 -2.47
C TYR A 98 -1.66 -5.86 -2.85
N ALA A 99 -1.96 -5.91 -4.13
CA ALA A 99 -3.30 -6.15 -4.64
C ALA A 99 -3.82 -7.53 -4.23
N GLU A 100 -2.96 -8.55 -4.29
CA GLU A 100 -3.29 -9.91 -3.86
C GLU A 100 -3.63 -9.95 -2.37
N THR A 101 -2.83 -9.34 -1.54
CA THR A 101 -3.07 -9.26 -0.09
C THR A 101 -4.37 -8.53 0.21
N PHE A 102 -4.59 -7.38 -0.43
CA PHE A 102 -5.80 -6.59 -0.27
C PHE A 102 -7.04 -7.37 -0.71
N HIS A 103 -6.97 -8.02 -1.85
CA HIS A 103 -8.05 -8.84 -2.40
C HIS A 103 -8.40 -9.99 -1.47
N HIS A 104 -7.38 -10.67 -0.95
CA HIS A 104 -7.57 -11.80 -0.03
C HIS A 104 -8.27 -11.36 1.26
N GLN A 105 -7.86 -10.24 1.83
CA GLN A 105 -8.49 -9.67 3.03
C GLN A 105 -9.95 -9.27 2.78
N HIS A 106 -10.24 -8.67 1.62
CA HIS A 106 -11.58 -8.20 1.28
C HIS A 106 -12.54 -9.35 0.95
N ILE A 107 -12.07 -10.39 0.28
CA ILE A 107 -12.90 -11.54 -0.08
C ILE A 107 -13.40 -12.27 1.17
N GLN A 108 -12.62 -12.32 2.24
CA GLN A 108 -13.06 -12.94 3.48
C GLN A 108 -14.23 -12.20 4.13
N GLU A 109 -14.44 -10.93 3.80
CA GLU A 109 -15.52 -10.10 4.35
C GLU A 109 -16.75 -10.06 3.44
N ILE A 110 -16.62 -10.44 2.17
CA ILE A 110 -17.74 -10.43 1.22
C ILE A 110 -18.61 -11.67 1.43
N ASP A 111 -19.92 -11.43 1.53
CA ASP A 111 -20.90 -12.51 1.59
C ASP A 111 -20.85 -13.34 0.31
N LEU A 112 -20.72 -14.65 0.46
CA LEU A 112 -20.69 -15.60 -0.66
C LEU A 112 -21.92 -15.49 -1.57
N GLN A 113 -23.06 -15.09 -1.05
CA GLN A 113 -24.27 -14.89 -1.85
C GLN A 113 -24.11 -13.79 -2.90
N GLN A 114 -23.42 -12.70 -2.57
CA GLN A 114 -23.15 -11.63 -3.54
C GLN A 114 -22.23 -12.11 -4.66
N VAL A 115 -21.23 -12.91 -4.32
CA VAL A 115 -20.33 -13.48 -5.33
C VAL A 115 -21.10 -14.39 -6.30
N GLN A 116 -22.02 -15.19 -5.80
CA GLN A 116 -22.84 -16.08 -6.65
C GLN A 116 -23.76 -15.29 -7.58
N VAL A 117 -24.33 -14.19 -7.13
CA VAL A 117 -25.20 -13.33 -7.97
C VAL A 117 -24.40 -12.74 -9.13
N ASP A 118 -23.15 -12.36 -8.90
CA ASP A 118 -22.29 -11.77 -9.93
C ASP A 118 -21.87 -12.77 -11.01
N GLU A 119 -21.97 -14.08 -10.74
CA GLU A 119 -21.65 -15.14 -11.70
C GLU A 119 -22.82 -15.51 -12.61
N ILE A 120 -24.01 -15.08 -12.31
CA ILE A 120 -25.19 -15.34 -13.11
C ILE A 120 -25.34 -14.24 -14.17
#